data_48578de3bd1a276e246e88bdd18f4ee6
#
_entry.id   48578de3bd1a276e246e88bdd18f4ee6
#
_cell.length_a   1.000
_cell.length_b   1.000
_cell.length_c   1.000
_cell.angle_alpha   90.00
_cell.angle_beta   90.00
_cell.angle_gamma   90.00
#
_symmetry.space_group_name_H-M   'P 1'
#
loop_
_entity.id
_entity.type
_entity.pdbx_description
1 polymer ?
#
loop_
_entity_poly.entity_id
_entity_poly.type
_entity_poly.pdbx_seq_one_letter_code
_entity_poly.pdbx_strand_id
1 'polypeptide(L)'
;MKFKILFTIILFVFASLGSADELRNAVESKDRSEKNIVRDEFRKPYETLSFFQLEPNMTIVELSPGGGWYTEILANFVRKSGNLIAAHFSKDSERAYFRNSRINFEKKVKENNLYEKVTVVDLNSELSDPSSVDAVLTFRNLHNWLGPNMDKIFSNTYIALKPGGLFGIVEHRAKVGTSMEAMK
;
A
#
# COMPACT_ATOMS: atom_id res chain seq x y z
N MET A 1 21.15 35.40 -3.02
CA MET A 1 20.17 34.47 -3.63
C MET A 1 20.73 33.05 -3.88
N LYS A 2 21.99 32.89 -4.27
CA LYS A 2 22.60 31.55 -4.52
C LYS A 2 22.76 30.66 -3.27
N PHE A 3 22.92 31.24 -2.08
CA PHE A 3 23.10 30.47 -0.83
C PHE A 3 21.80 29.79 -0.31
N LYS A 4 20.62 30.40 -0.56
CA LYS A 4 19.33 29.80 -0.15
C LYS A 4 18.95 28.57 -1.00
N ILE A 5 19.31 28.55 -2.29
CA ILE A 5 19.05 27.43 -3.18
C ILE A 5 19.89 26.20 -2.79
N LEU A 6 21.17 26.41 -2.41
CA LEU A 6 22.07 25.34 -1.99
C LEU A 6 21.59 24.67 -0.69
N PHE A 7 21.06 25.45 0.27
CA PHE A 7 20.52 24.93 1.53
C PHE A 7 19.26 24.08 1.34
N THR A 8 18.38 24.50 0.43
CA THR A 8 17.15 23.75 0.09
C THR A 8 17.46 22.41 -0.60
N ILE A 9 18.45 22.37 -1.50
CA ILE A 9 18.87 21.13 -2.18
C ILE A 9 19.51 20.16 -1.19
N ILE A 10 20.34 20.62 -0.26
CA ILE A 10 20.97 19.78 0.77
C ILE A 10 19.91 19.19 1.70
N LEU A 11 18.89 19.94 2.11
CA LEU A 11 17.81 19.45 2.98
C LEU A 11 17.00 18.34 2.27
N PHE A 12 16.73 18.48 0.97
CA PHE A 12 16.00 17.48 0.17
C PHE A 12 16.77 16.17 0.01
N VAL A 13 18.10 16.25 -0.17
CA VAL A 13 18.99 15.07 -0.26
C VAL A 13 19.05 14.31 1.08
N PHE A 14 19.12 15.00 2.21
CA PHE A 14 19.13 14.34 3.52
C PHE A 14 17.80 13.66 3.86
N ALA A 15 16.67 14.24 3.48
CA ALA A 15 15.35 13.62 3.69
C ALA A 15 15.22 12.32 2.88
N SER A 16 15.66 12.31 1.63
CA SER A 16 15.57 11.12 0.77
C SER A 16 16.48 9.96 1.21
N LEU A 17 17.63 10.25 1.79
CA LEU A 17 18.53 9.22 2.36
C LEU A 17 17.92 8.57 3.60
N GLY A 18 17.34 9.34 4.50
CA GLY A 18 16.66 8.83 5.69
C GLY A 18 15.46 7.92 5.36
N SER A 19 14.68 8.27 4.36
CA SER A 19 13.55 7.48 3.90
C SER A 19 13.98 6.14 3.28
N ALA A 20 15.06 6.13 2.50
CA ALA A 20 15.62 4.92 1.91
C ALA A 20 16.11 3.93 2.98
N ASP A 21 16.75 4.41 4.04
CA ASP A 21 17.20 3.59 5.16
C ASP A 21 16.02 3.03 5.98
N GLU A 22 14.98 3.83 6.24
CA GLU A 22 13.76 3.38 6.93
C GLU A 22 13.02 2.32 6.10
N LEU A 23 12.96 2.46 4.78
CA LEU A 23 12.36 1.46 3.90
C LEU A 23 13.15 0.15 3.90
N ARG A 24 14.49 0.22 3.84
CA ARG A 24 15.35 -0.97 3.94
C ARG A 24 15.14 -1.69 5.27
N ASN A 25 15.13 -0.95 6.37
CA ASN A 25 14.87 -1.50 7.70
C ASN A 25 13.48 -2.16 7.79
N ALA A 26 12.47 -1.59 7.13
CA ALA A 26 11.12 -2.15 7.08
C ALA A 26 11.06 -3.46 6.29
N VAL A 27 11.79 -3.55 5.17
CA VAL A 27 11.88 -4.76 4.35
C VAL A 27 12.65 -5.87 5.09
N GLU A 28 13.73 -5.53 5.79
CA GLU A 28 14.60 -6.46 6.51
C GLU A 28 14.12 -6.74 7.95
N SER A 29 12.97 -6.19 8.35
CA SER A 29 12.46 -6.31 9.72
C SER A 29 12.22 -7.76 10.14
N LYS A 30 12.66 -8.09 11.34
CA LYS A 30 12.41 -9.37 12.02
C LYS A 30 10.96 -9.55 12.46
N ASP A 31 10.16 -8.48 12.45
CA ASP A 31 8.73 -8.52 12.76
C ASP A 31 7.91 -9.13 11.61
N ARG A 32 8.53 -9.33 10.44
CA ARG A 32 7.90 -9.97 9.28
C ARG A 32 7.90 -11.49 9.40
N SER A 33 6.84 -12.12 8.90
CA SER A 33 6.74 -13.57 8.91
C SER A 33 7.68 -14.23 7.89
N GLU A 34 8.37 -15.31 8.28
CA GLU A 34 9.29 -16.06 7.42
C GLU A 34 8.66 -16.48 6.09
N LYS A 35 7.39 -16.96 6.13
CA LYS A 35 6.63 -17.34 4.92
C LYS A 35 6.47 -16.19 3.90
N ASN A 36 6.56 -14.94 4.37
CA ASN A 36 6.49 -13.76 3.51
C ASN A 36 7.90 -13.35 3.05
N ILE A 37 8.90 -13.44 3.91
CA ILE A 37 10.30 -13.09 3.60
C ILE A 37 10.85 -13.95 2.45
N VAL A 38 10.59 -15.26 2.44
CA VAL A 38 11.04 -16.16 1.36
C VAL A 38 10.52 -15.77 -0.04
N ARG A 39 9.52 -14.92 -0.11
CA ARG A 39 8.95 -14.41 -1.39
C ARG A 39 9.61 -13.13 -1.86
N ASP A 40 10.45 -12.50 -1.05
CA ASP A 40 11.10 -11.23 -1.37
C ASP A 40 12.02 -11.36 -2.58
N GLU A 41 12.68 -12.51 -2.74
CA GLU A 41 13.50 -12.83 -3.90
C GLU A 41 12.76 -12.60 -5.22
N PHE A 42 11.46 -12.95 -5.27
CA PHE A 42 10.63 -12.84 -6.49
C PHE A 42 9.85 -11.53 -6.55
N ARG A 43 9.61 -10.87 -5.41
CA ARG A 43 8.78 -9.66 -5.34
C ARG A 43 9.56 -8.37 -5.32
N LYS A 44 10.86 -8.46 -4.99
CA LYS A 44 11.77 -7.31 -4.95
C LYS A 44 11.14 -6.10 -4.22
N PRO A 45 10.77 -6.25 -2.91
CA PRO A 45 9.99 -5.25 -2.21
C PRO A 45 10.70 -3.89 -2.10
N TYR A 46 12.00 -3.90 -1.86
CA TYR A 46 12.75 -2.66 -1.72
C TYR A 46 12.74 -1.86 -3.02
N GLU A 47 13.07 -2.48 -4.13
CA GLU A 47 13.08 -1.84 -5.46
C GLU A 47 11.67 -1.38 -5.85
N THR A 48 10.65 -2.20 -5.57
CA THR A 48 9.26 -1.87 -5.88
C THR A 48 8.77 -0.67 -5.09
N LEU A 49 9.00 -0.64 -3.78
CA LEU A 49 8.52 0.45 -2.93
C LEU A 49 9.37 1.72 -3.07
N SER A 50 10.68 1.60 -3.32
CA SER A 50 11.55 2.74 -3.62
C SER A 50 11.11 3.50 -4.88
N PHE A 51 10.55 2.80 -5.87
CA PHE A 51 10.02 3.43 -7.09
C PHE A 51 8.90 4.44 -6.78
N PHE A 52 8.12 4.19 -5.75
CA PHE A 52 7.00 5.06 -5.34
C PHE A 52 7.43 6.26 -4.50
N GLN A 53 8.70 6.36 -4.11
CA GLN A 53 9.25 7.48 -3.33
C GLN A 53 8.44 7.78 -2.06
N LEU A 54 8.06 6.72 -1.34
CA LEU A 54 7.29 6.84 -0.10
C LEU A 54 8.12 7.45 1.03
N GLU A 55 7.45 8.19 1.91
CA GLU A 55 8.06 8.76 3.12
C GLU A 55 7.42 8.14 4.37
N PRO A 56 8.19 7.90 5.46
CA PRO A 56 7.70 7.19 6.64
C PRO A 56 6.64 7.95 7.45
N ASN A 57 6.43 9.23 7.19
CA ASN A 57 5.41 10.07 7.82
C ASN A 57 4.10 10.15 7.01
N MET A 58 4.02 9.47 5.87
CA MET A 58 2.84 9.47 5.02
C MET A 58 1.67 8.69 5.64
N THR A 59 0.46 9.09 5.28
CA THR A 59 -0.72 8.26 5.37
C THR A 59 -0.86 7.47 4.07
N ILE A 60 -0.71 6.16 4.15
CA ILE A 60 -0.72 5.25 3.00
C ILE A 60 -1.98 4.38 3.05
N VAL A 61 -2.64 4.18 1.92
CA VAL A 61 -3.70 3.17 1.74
C VAL A 61 -3.15 2.01 0.93
N GLU A 62 -3.32 0.78 1.43
CA GLU A 62 -3.10 -0.45 0.67
C GLU A 62 -4.46 -1.03 0.24
N LEU A 63 -4.73 -1.07 -1.06
CA LEU A 63 -5.96 -1.65 -1.60
C LEU A 63 -5.80 -3.16 -1.80
N SER A 64 -6.75 -3.93 -1.29
CA SER A 64 -6.79 -5.41 -1.35
C SER A 64 -5.51 -6.08 -0.85
N PRO A 65 -5.13 -5.89 0.42
CA PRO A 65 -3.88 -6.42 0.99
C PRO A 65 -3.79 -7.95 0.98
N GLY A 66 -4.91 -8.66 0.78
CA GLY A 66 -4.98 -10.12 0.86
C GLY A 66 -4.53 -10.65 2.21
N GLY A 67 -3.50 -11.51 2.25
CA GLY A 67 -2.91 -11.99 3.51
C GLY A 67 -1.92 -11.02 4.17
N GLY A 68 -1.74 -9.81 3.62
CA GLY A 68 -0.93 -8.73 4.21
C GLY A 68 0.57 -8.88 3.98
N TRP A 69 0.98 -9.28 2.79
CA TRP A 69 2.40 -9.40 2.48
C TRP A 69 3.10 -8.04 2.43
N TYR A 70 2.56 -7.07 1.67
CA TYR A 70 3.06 -5.70 1.68
C TYR A 70 2.67 -4.95 2.95
N THR A 71 1.53 -5.28 3.55
CA THR A 71 1.11 -4.69 4.84
C THR A 71 2.17 -4.85 5.92
N GLU A 72 2.88 -5.99 6.00
CA GLU A 72 3.98 -6.20 6.97
C GLU A 72 5.10 -5.18 6.78
N ILE A 73 5.46 -4.87 5.53
CA ILE A 73 6.51 -3.91 5.20
C ILE A 73 6.03 -2.48 5.44
N LEU A 74 4.85 -2.14 4.91
CA LEU A 74 4.28 -0.80 5.03
C LEU A 74 4.00 -0.43 6.48
N ALA A 75 3.48 -1.36 7.29
CA ALA A 75 3.25 -1.15 8.72
C ALA A 75 4.55 -0.85 9.47
N ASN A 76 5.63 -1.60 9.19
CA ASN A 76 6.96 -1.31 9.73
C ASN A 76 7.46 0.08 9.30
N PHE A 77 7.28 0.41 8.03
CA PHE A 77 7.78 1.65 7.43
C PHE A 77 7.15 2.90 8.04
N VAL A 78 5.82 2.90 8.22
CA VAL A 78 5.10 4.05 8.77
C VAL A 78 5.00 4.07 10.31
N ARG A 79 5.49 3.04 10.99
CA ARG A 79 5.27 2.78 12.42
C ARG A 79 5.55 3.97 13.33
N LYS A 80 6.59 4.75 13.03
CA LYS A 80 7.02 5.86 13.89
C LYS A 80 6.20 7.12 13.73
N SER A 81 5.86 7.49 12.50
CA SER A 81 5.37 8.84 12.19
C SER A 81 4.20 8.91 11.21
N GLY A 82 3.91 7.81 10.48
CA GLY A 82 2.83 7.75 9.51
C GLY A 82 1.65 6.89 9.95
N ASN A 83 0.76 6.58 9.01
CA ASN A 83 -0.40 5.72 9.20
C ASN A 83 -0.59 4.79 8.00
N LEU A 84 -1.15 3.60 8.23
CA LEU A 84 -1.51 2.66 7.18
C LEU A 84 -3.01 2.33 7.25
N ILE A 85 -3.71 2.50 6.14
CA ILE A 85 -5.09 2.09 5.95
C ILE A 85 -5.10 0.88 5.02
N ALA A 86 -5.62 -0.24 5.49
CA ALA A 86 -5.77 -1.48 4.72
C ALA A 86 -7.21 -1.61 4.24
N ALA A 87 -7.45 -1.31 2.96
CA ALA A 87 -8.77 -1.41 2.34
C ALA A 87 -9.00 -2.85 1.85
N HIS A 88 -9.73 -3.63 2.63
CA HIS A 88 -9.94 -5.05 2.41
C HIS A 88 -11.36 -5.37 1.91
N PHE A 89 -11.63 -6.63 1.58
CA PHE A 89 -12.98 -7.10 1.25
C PHE A 89 -13.99 -6.75 2.33
N SER A 90 -15.28 -6.63 1.93
CA SER A 90 -16.36 -6.40 2.88
C SER A 90 -16.56 -7.60 3.82
N LYS A 91 -16.88 -7.30 5.09
CA LYS A 91 -17.32 -8.28 6.08
C LYS A 91 -18.62 -8.96 5.68
N ASP A 92 -19.46 -8.23 4.95
CA ASP A 92 -20.81 -8.63 4.54
C ASP A 92 -20.82 -9.21 3.12
N SER A 93 -19.64 -9.53 2.55
CA SER A 93 -19.57 -10.13 1.22
C SER A 93 -20.35 -11.43 1.17
N GLU A 94 -21.15 -11.65 0.13
CA GLU A 94 -21.88 -12.91 -0.09
C GLU A 94 -20.91 -14.10 -0.26
N ARG A 95 -19.69 -13.85 -0.76
CA ARG A 95 -18.67 -14.87 -0.98
C ARG A 95 -17.94 -15.19 0.33
N ALA A 96 -18.09 -16.43 0.82
CA ALA A 96 -17.43 -16.90 2.06
C ALA A 96 -15.90 -16.71 2.03
N TYR A 97 -15.27 -16.89 0.88
CA TYR A 97 -13.83 -16.67 0.71
C TYR A 97 -13.42 -15.23 1.10
N PHE A 98 -14.17 -14.22 0.64
CA PHE A 98 -13.85 -12.81 0.93
C PHE A 98 -14.10 -12.47 2.40
N ARG A 99 -15.21 -12.96 2.99
CA ARG A 99 -15.47 -12.79 4.43
C ARG A 99 -14.37 -13.39 5.28
N ASN A 100 -14.00 -14.65 5.02
CA ASN A 100 -12.97 -15.36 5.78
C ASN A 100 -11.59 -14.70 5.60
N SER A 101 -11.26 -14.23 4.40
CA SER A 101 -10.02 -13.48 4.15
C SER A 101 -9.97 -12.21 5.00
N ARG A 102 -11.08 -11.44 5.05
CA ARG A 102 -11.17 -10.24 5.89
C ARG A 102 -11.05 -10.56 7.37
N ILE A 103 -11.77 -11.54 7.87
CA ILE A 103 -11.73 -11.96 9.29
C ILE A 103 -10.30 -12.36 9.69
N ASN A 104 -9.64 -13.17 8.88
CA ASN A 104 -8.27 -13.62 9.16
C ASN A 104 -7.27 -12.45 9.13
N PHE A 105 -7.46 -11.49 8.23
CA PHE A 105 -6.62 -10.30 8.17
C PHE A 105 -6.83 -9.40 9.40
N GLU A 106 -8.06 -9.13 9.80
CA GLU A 106 -8.36 -8.35 11.01
C GLU A 106 -7.82 -9.01 12.28
N LYS A 107 -7.94 -10.34 12.37
CA LYS A 107 -7.35 -11.11 13.48
C LYS A 107 -5.84 -10.88 13.52
N LYS A 108 -5.14 -11.04 12.40
CA LYS A 108 -3.70 -10.78 12.27
C LYS A 108 -3.33 -9.36 12.74
N VAL A 109 -4.08 -8.35 12.28
CA VAL A 109 -3.86 -6.94 12.65
C VAL A 109 -4.06 -6.72 14.15
N LYS A 110 -5.07 -7.32 14.73
CA LYS A 110 -5.39 -7.16 16.17
C LYS A 110 -4.39 -7.85 17.10
N GLU A 111 -3.85 -8.99 16.68
CA GLU A 111 -3.01 -9.85 17.53
C GLU A 111 -1.53 -9.48 17.53
N ASN A 112 -1.10 -8.53 16.72
CA ASN A 112 0.32 -8.19 16.60
C ASN A 112 0.56 -6.67 16.63
N ASN A 113 1.38 -6.21 17.56
CA ASN A 113 1.74 -4.81 17.78
C ASN A 113 2.41 -4.14 16.56
N LEU A 114 2.93 -4.91 15.62
CA LEU A 114 3.40 -4.39 14.32
C LEU A 114 2.34 -3.53 13.64
N TYR A 115 1.07 -3.90 13.80
CA TYR A 115 -0.06 -3.28 13.11
C TYR A 115 -0.81 -2.23 13.93
N GLU A 116 -0.22 -1.74 15.02
CA GLU A 116 -0.86 -0.75 15.91
C GLU A 116 -1.40 0.48 15.17
N LYS A 117 -0.70 0.91 14.11
CA LYS A 117 -1.10 2.04 13.26
C LYS A 117 -1.83 1.64 11.97
N VAL A 118 -2.37 0.42 11.93
CA VAL A 118 -3.12 -0.07 10.78
C VAL A 118 -4.61 0.01 11.06
N THR A 119 -5.31 0.81 10.27
CA THR A 119 -6.78 0.85 10.24
C THR A 119 -7.30 -0.02 9.10
N VAL A 120 -8.32 -0.83 9.35
CA VAL A 120 -8.89 -1.71 8.32
C VAL A 120 -10.28 -1.21 7.91
N VAL A 121 -10.42 -0.87 6.62
CA VAL A 121 -11.67 -0.36 6.04
C VAL A 121 -12.21 -1.30 4.96
N ASP A 122 -13.41 -1.03 4.46
CA ASP A 122 -13.99 -1.74 3.32
C ASP A 122 -13.46 -1.14 2.00
N LEU A 123 -13.02 -2.00 1.07
CA LEU A 123 -12.49 -1.59 -0.24
C LEU A 123 -13.49 -0.77 -1.06
N ASN A 124 -14.77 -1.05 -0.91
CA ASN A 124 -15.84 -0.41 -1.66
C ASN A 124 -16.52 0.75 -0.93
N SER A 125 -15.99 1.17 0.21
CA SER A 125 -16.44 2.34 0.96
C SER A 125 -15.50 3.54 0.78
N GLU A 126 -15.78 4.63 1.49
CA GLU A 126 -14.82 5.71 1.66
C GLU A 126 -13.56 5.16 2.32
N LEU A 127 -12.40 5.43 1.72
CA LEU A 127 -11.11 4.92 2.19
C LEU A 127 -10.58 5.74 3.37
N SER A 128 -10.90 7.03 3.38
CA SER A 128 -10.48 8.03 4.35
C SER A 128 -11.26 9.33 4.10
N ASP A 129 -11.07 10.34 4.95
CA ASP A 129 -11.53 11.69 4.68
C ASP A 129 -10.99 12.20 3.32
N PRO A 130 -11.74 13.04 2.60
CA PRO A 130 -11.28 13.60 1.34
C PRO A 130 -9.94 14.32 1.46
N SER A 131 -9.05 14.13 0.49
CA SER A 131 -7.74 14.80 0.39
C SER A 131 -6.87 14.64 1.66
N SER A 132 -6.92 13.46 2.30
CA SER A 132 -6.18 13.19 3.55
C SER A 132 -5.03 12.19 3.38
N VAL A 133 -4.97 11.47 2.25
CA VAL A 133 -4.03 10.37 1.99
C VAL A 133 -2.91 10.83 1.07
N ASP A 134 -1.67 10.47 1.40
CA ASP A 134 -0.48 10.82 0.61
C ASP A 134 -0.23 9.84 -0.54
N ALA A 135 -0.46 8.55 -0.29
CA ALA A 135 -0.28 7.50 -1.29
C ALA A 135 -1.34 6.41 -1.18
N VAL A 136 -1.83 5.93 -2.31
CA VAL A 136 -2.67 4.72 -2.42
C VAL A 136 -1.93 3.70 -3.26
N LEU A 137 -1.79 2.47 -2.77
CA LEU A 137 -1.01 1.41 -3.40
C LEU A 137 -1.86 0.16 -3.61
N THR A 138 -1.60 -0.53 -4.72
CA THR A 138 -2.16 -1.87 -4.94
C THR A 138 -1.17 -2.77 -5.68
N PHE A 139 -1.19 -4.06 -5.34
CA PHE A 139 -0.22 -5.02 -5.82
C PHE A 139 -0.91 -6.27 -6.36
N ARG A 140 -0.95 -6.42 -7.69
CA ARG A 140 -1.51 -7.57 -8.41
C ARG A 140 -3.00 -7.82 -8.15
N ASN A 141 -3.78 -6.74 -8.15
CA ASN A 141 -5.22 -6.81 -7.90
C ASN A 141 -6.08 -6.21 -9.02
N LEU A 142 -5.49 -5.36 -9.89
CA LEU A 142 -6.25 -4.62 -10.89
C LEU A 142 -7.10 -5.54 -11.78
N HIS A 143 -6.52 -6.67 -12.19
CA HIS A 143 -7.22 -7.67 -13.00
C HIS A 143 -8.44 -8.28 -12.30
N ASN A 144 -8.49 -8.30 -10.97
CA ASN A 144 -9.63 -8.78 -10.19
C ASN A 144 -10.79 -7.80 -10.13
N TRP A 145 -10.57 -6.53 -10.48
CA TRP A 145 -11.56 -5.45 -10.38
C TRP A 145 -12.15 -5.05 -11.74
N LEU A 146 -11.69 -5.66 -12.85
CA LEU A 146 -12.14 -5.33 -14.19
C LEU A 146 -13.67 -5.41 -14.29
N GLY A 147 -14.29 -4.26 -14.58
CA GLY A 147 -15.74 -4.06 -14.61
C GLY A 147 -16.22 -2.93 -13.69
N PRO A 148 -17.50 -2.87 -13.32
CA PRO A 148 -18.09 -1.74 -12.59
C PRO A 148 -17.44 -1.40 -11.24
N ASN A 149 -16.85 -2.39 -10.57
CA ASN A 149 -16.19 -2.17 -9.29
C ASN A 149 -14.91 -1.31 -9.42
N MET A 150 -14.23 -1.37 -10.54
CA MET A 150 -12.99 -0.62 -10.75
C MET A 150 -13.22 0.89 -10.72
N ASP A 151 -14.30 1.37 -11.36
CA ASP A 151 -14.63 2.79 -11.38
C ASP A 151 -14.88 3.32 -9.97
N LYS A 152 -15.58 2.53 -9.14
CA LYS A 152 -15.85 2.89 -7.75
C LYS A 152 -14.55 2.95 -6.92
N ILE A 153 -13.69 1.95 -7.05
CA ILE A 153 -12.40 1.91 -6.34
C ILE A 153 -11.52 3.10 -6.75
N PHE A 154 -11.47 3.42 -8.04
CA PHE A 154 -10.69 4.56 -8.54
C PHE A 154 -11.27 5.89 -8.09
N SER A 155 -12.60 6.04 -8.09
CA SER A 155 -13.26 7.24 -7.58
C SER A 155 -12.95 7.45 -6.09
N ASN A 156 -13.10 6.42 -5.26
CA ASN A 156 -12.78 6.50 -3.83
C ASN A 156 -11.30 6.79 -3.59
N THR A 157 -10.41 6.22 -4.41
CA THR A 157 -8.97 6.50 -4.39
C THR A 157 -8.69 7.97 -4.69
N TYR A 158 -9.30 8.51 -5.75
CA TYR A 158 -9.14 9.90 -6.15
C TYR A 158 -9.63 10.88 -5.06
N ILE A 159 -10.77 10.59 -4.45
CA ILE A 159 -11.34 11.41 -3.37
C ILE A 159 -10.42 11.44 -2.14
N ALA A 160 -9.87 10.29 -1.76
CA ALA A 160 -9.01 10.17 -0.58
C ALA A 160 -7.64 10.85 -0.75
N LEU A 161 -7.09 10.82 -1.99
CA LEU A 161 -5.76 11.38 -2.27
C LEU A 161 -5.71 12.90 -2.12
N LYS A 162 -4.67 13.39 -1.48
CA LYS A 162 -4.29 14.81 -1.48
C LYS A 162 -3.99 15.28 -2.90
N PRO A 163 -4.15 16.58 -3.21
CA PRO A 163 -3.61 17.15 -4.44
C PRO A 163 -2.11 16.83 -4.56
N GLY A 164 -1.71 16.19 -5.67
CA GLY A 164 -0.34 15.71 -5.87
C GLY A 164 0.00 14.38 -5.18
N GLY A 165 -0.96 13.75 -4.51
CA GLY A 165 -0.81 12.40 -3.93
C GLY A 165 -0.61 11.32 -5.00
N LEU A 166 0.01 10.21 -4.60
CA LEU A 166 0.42 9.12 -5.49
C LEU A 166 -0.63 8.00 -5.52
N PHE A 167 -1.01 7.54 -6.71
CA PHE A 167 -1.64 6.23 -6.90
C PHE A 167 -0.66 5.25 -7.55
N GLY A 168 -0.13 4.31 -6.77
CA GLY A 168 0.86 3.32 -7.18
C GLY A 168 0.22 1.97 -7.51
N ILE A 169 0.46 1.47 -8.73
CA ILE A 169 -0.08 0.19 -9.21
C ILE A 169 1.06 -0.72 -9.65
N VAL A 170 1.14 -1.90 -9.05
CA VAL A 170 1.99 -3.00 -9.52
C VAL A 170 1.10 -4.10 -10.07
N GLU A 171 1.25 -4.42 -11.35
CA GLU A 171 0.39 -5.41 -11.99
C GLU A 171 1.16 -6.31 -12.97
N HIS A 172 0.56 -7.42 -13.32
CA HIS A 172 1.05 -8.31 -14.34
C HIS A 172 0.92 -7.67 -15.72
N ARG A 173 1.93 -7.88 -16.55
CA ARG A 173 1.86 -7.46 -17.96
C ARG A 173 1.16 -8.53 -18.77
N ALA A 174 0.03 -8.21 -19.38
CA ALA A 174 -0.60 -9.06 -20.37
C ALA A 174 0.22 -9.12 -21.67
N LYS A 175 0.07 -10.19 -22.44
CA LYS A 175 0.63 -10.27 -23.80
C LYS A 175 -0.08 -9.24 -24.68
N VAL A 176 0.65 -8.67 -25.63
CA VAL A 176 0.08 -7.75 -26.62
C VAL A 176 -1.10 -8.42 -27.33
N GLY A 177 -2.22 -7.72 -27.41
CA GLY A 177 -3.45 -8.24 -28.04
C GLY A 177 -4.35 -9.09 -27.14
N THR A 178 -4.01 -9.28 -25.86
CA THR A 178 -4.90 -9.95 -24.90
C THR A 178 -6.15 -9.12 -24.70
N SER A 179 -7.34 -9.73 -24.90
CA SER A 179 -8.62 -9.05 -24.65
C SER A 179 -8.88 -8.85 -23.15
N MET A 180 -9.71 -7.87 -22.81
CA MET A 180 -10.16 -7.63 -21.42
C MET A 180 -10.84 -8.89 -20.83
N GLU A 181 -11.53 -9.66 -21.65
CA GLU A 181 -12.21 -10.89 -21.25
C GLU A 181 -11.23 -12.01 -20.88
N ALA A 182 -10.10 -12.10 -21.58
CA ALA A 182 -9.04 -13.05 -21.29
C ALA A 182 -8.15 -12.65 -20.11
N MET A 183 -8.32 -11.44 -19.57
CA MET A 183 -7.61 -10.93 -18.38
C MET A 183 -8.39 -11.12 -17.08
N LYS A 184 -9.65 -11.55 -17.15
CA LYS A 184 -10.51 -11.89 -16.01
C LYS A 184 -10.30 -13.34 -15.59
#